data_8ee01a3937e74ebd2a9fbc9d6f90c7c3
#
_entry.id   8ee01a3937e74ebd2a9fbc9d6f90c7c3
#
_cell.length_a   1.000
_cell.length_b   1.000
_cell.length_c   1.000
_cell.angle_alpha   90.00
_cell.angle_beta   90.00
_cell.angle_gamma   90.00
#
_symmetry.space_group_name_H-M   'P 1'
#
loop_
_entity.id
_entity.type
_entity.pdbx_description
1 polymer ?
#
loop_
_entity_poly.entity_id
_entity_poly.type
_entity_poly.pdbx_seq_one_letter_code
_entity_poly.pdbx_strand_id
1 'polypeptide(L)'
;MNKTVLITGATSGIGKACAVRFAQGGYDIILTGRTKEKVSAAEKEILSLCPNIETYPLIFDVRDKEAVQKAVMSLPKDWADIDVLVNNAGLALGLDPEYEGDIDDWETMIDTNIKGLLYMTRLIVPGMVARKKGHIINIGSVAGDAAYANGNVYCATKAAVKALSDGLRIDLAHTPLRVTNLKPGLVETNFSNTRFHGDNARADKVYKGIKPLSGADIADVAFYAASAPEHVQIAEVLILATHQASGSVIFREE
;
A
#
# COMPACT_ATOMS: atom_id res chain seq x y z
N MET A 1 -11.40 19.00 13.85
CA MET A 1 -10.52 17.81 13.71
C MET A 1 -10.07 17.72 12.27
N ASN A 2 -8.81 17.39 12.04
CA ASN A 2 -8.30 17.09 10.71
C ASN A 2 -8.96 15.82 10.15
N LYS A 3 -8.85 15.58 8.84
CA LYS A 3 -9.19 14.28 8.27
C LYS A 3 -8.16 13.24 8.72
N THR A 4 -8.58 12.01 8.94
CA THR A 4 -7.71 10.91 9.39
C THR A 4 -7.42 9.93 8.26
N VAL A 5 -6.15 9.57 8.08
CA VAL A 5 -5.74 8.49 7.18
C VAL A 5 -5.07 7.36 7.94
N LEU A 6 -5.52 6.13 7.71
CA LEU A 6 -4.85 4.92 8.18
C LEU A 6 -4.03 4.31 7.04
N ILE A 7 -2.73 4.07 7.32
CA ILE A 7 -1.80 3.54 6.31
C ILE A 7 -1.15 2.26 6.83
N THR A 8 -1.36 1.15 6.12
CA THR A 8 -0.69 -0.10 6.45
C THR A 8 0.73 -0.14 5.90
N GLY A 9 1.69 -0.61 6.71
CA GLY A 9 3.10 -0.64 6.32
C GLY A 9 3.72 0.75 6.16
N ALA A 10 3.40 1.70 7.03
CA ALA A 10 3.81 3.10 6.96
C ALA A 10 5.27 3.37 7.38
N THR A 11 6.07 2.34 7.64
CA THR A 11 7.43 2.51 8.20
C THR A 11 8.53 2.66 7.15
N SER A 12 8.25 2.44 5.87
CA SER A 12 9.22 2.53 4.78
C SER A 12 8.53 2.68 3.41
N GLY A 13 9.33 2.95 2.37
CA GLY A 13 8.91 2.93 0.98
C GLY A 13 7.67 3.80 0.69
N ILE A 14 6.75 3.26 -0.11
CA ILE A 14 5.52 3.93 -0.53
C ILE A 14 4.64 4.31 0.69
N GLY A 15 4.51 3.41 1.67
CA GLY A 15 3.67 3.67 2.85
C GLY A 15 4.17 4.85 3.68
N LYS A 16 5.49 4.96 3.91
CA LYS A 16 6.08 6.11 4.60
C LYS A 16 5.92 7.39 3.77
N ALA A 17 6.15 7.31 2.47
CA ALA A 17 5.96 8.47 1.59
C ALA A 17 4.49 8.93 1.59
N CYS A 18 3.52 8.02 1.57
CA CYS A 18 2.11 8.36 1.74
C CYS A 18 1.85 9.04 3.09
N ALA A 19 2.41 8.53 4.20
CA ALA A 19 2.22 9.14 5.51
C ALA A 19 2.73 10.59 5.53
N VAL A 20 3.93 10.85 5.01
CA VAL A 20 4.48 12.21 4.89
C VAL A 20 3.60 13.09 3.99
N ARG A 21 3.18 12.58 2.83
CA ARG A 21 2.41 13.37 1.87
C ARG A 21 1.02 13.75 2.40
N PHE A 22 0.34 12.81 3.07
CA PHE A 22 -0.96 13.08 3.69
C PHE A 22 -0.81 14.04 4.90
N ALA A 23 0.24 13.90 5.70
CA ALA A 23 0.57 14.83 6.78
C ALA A 23 0.78 16.26 6.26
N GLN A 24 1.53 16.43 5.17
CA GLN A 24 1.69 17.71 4.47
C GLN A 24 0.36 18.27 3.95
N GLY A 25 -0.60 17.41 3.64
CA GLY A 25 -1.96 17.76 3.26
C GLY A 25 -2.89 18.05 4.44
N GLY A 26 -2.37 18.06 5.69
CA GLY A 26 -3.14 18.36 6.90
C GLY A 26 -3.99 17.20 7.42
N TYR A 27 -3.64 15.96 7.09
CA TYR A 27 -4.29 14.77 7.67
C TYR A 27 -3.57 14.35 8.95
N ASP A 28 -4.34 13.89 9.93
CA ASP A 28 -3.83 13.11 11.04
C ASP A 28 -3.57 11.67 10.61
N ILE A 29 -2.49 11.05 11.12
CA ILE A 29 -1.96 9.81 10.56
C ILE A 29 -2.06 8.66 11.56
N ILE A 30 -2.81 7.62 11.23
CA ILE A 30 -2.68 6.30 11.88
C ILE A 30 -1.64 5.52 11.10
N LEU A 31 -0.44 5.38 11.65
CA LEU A 31 0.65 4.67 11.00
C LEU A 31 0.80 3.27 11.58
N THR A 32 0.89 2.27 10.71
CA THR A 32 1.02 0.88 11.17
C THR A 32 2.29 0.21 10.72
N GLY A 33 2.76 -0.73 11.52
CA GLY A 33 3.94 -1.55 11.22
C GLY A 33 4.11 -2.68 12.22
N ARG A 34 4.99 -3.63 11.90
CA ARG A 34 5.24 -4.82 12.74
C ARG A 34 6.22 -4.56 13.89
N THR A 35 7.10 -3.60 13.74
CA THR A 35 8.23 -3.35 14.63
C THR A 35 8.06 -1.99 15.29
N LYS A 36 7.96 -1.97 16.62
CA LYS A 36 7.72 -0.75 17.41
C LYS A 36 8.78 0.33 17.13
N GLU A 37 10.04 -0.05 17.06
CA GLU A 37 11.16 0.87 16.83
C GLU A 37 11.05 1.54 15.46
N LYS A 38 10.66 0.79 14.41
CA LYS A 38 10.47 1.35 13.07
C LYS A 38 9.26 2.27 12.99
N VAL A 39 8.17 1.92 13.68
CA VAL A 39 6.96 2.77 13.74
C VAL A 39 7.29 4.07 14.47
N SER A 40 7.94 4.02 15.63
CA SER A 40 8.34 5.22 16.37
C SER A 40 9.35 6.09 15.62
N ALA A 41 10.25 5.50 14.84
CA ALA A 41 11.19 6.27 14.02
C ALA A 41 10.45 7.00 12.88
N ALA A 42 9.52 6.32 12.19
CA ALA A 42 8.70 6.92 11.14
C ALA A 42 7.80 8.03 11.70
N GLU A 43 7.17 7.81 12.85
CA GLU A 43 6.36 8.80 13.55
C GLU A 43 7.14 10.09 13.85
N LYS A 44 8.32 9.96 14.46
CA LYS A 44 9.20 11.10 14.76
C LYS A 44 9.58 11.88 13.50
N GLU A 45 9.91 11.20 12.41
CA GLU A 45 10.23 11.82 11.13
C GLU A 45 9.02 12.60 10.59
N ILE A 46 7.82 12.00 10.59
CA ILE A 46 6.59 12.63 10.11
C ILE A 46 6.29 13.89 10.93
N LEU A 47 6.32 13.81 12.26
CA LEU A 47 6.06 14.94 13.15
C LEU A 47 7.12 16.04 13.02
N SER A 48 8.38 15.71 12.73
CA SER A 48 9.42 16.71 12.48
C SER A 48 9.18 17.50 11.20
N LEU A 49 8.60 16.88 10.18
CA LEU A 49 8.26 17.49 8.89
C LEU A 49 6.92 18.23 8.94
N CYS A 50 5.98 17.75 9.74
CA CYS A 50 4.60 18.22 9.80
C CYS A 50 4.14 18.35 11.27
N PRO A 51 4.58 19.38 12.00
CA PRO A 51 4.33 19.51 13.45
C PRO A 51 2.87 19.87 13.82
N ASN A 52 2.04 20.19 12.84
CA ASN A 52 0.65 20.65 13.07
C ASN A 52 -0.39 19.55 12.90
N ILE A 53 0.02 18.28 12.78
CA ILE A 53 -0.87 17.13 12.71
C ILE A 53 -0.62 16.21 13.92
N GLU A 54 -1.56 15.31 14.15
CA GLU A 54 -1.43 14.26 15.16
C GLU A 54 -1.12 12.91 14.52
N THR A 55 -0.50 12.04 15.30
CA THR A 55 -0.19 10.66 14.86
C THR A 55 -0.67 9.66 15.89
N TYR A 56 -1.10 8.50 15.41
CA TYR A 56 -1.46 7.36 16.27
C TYR A 56 -0.76 6.09 15.76
N PRO A 57 0.25 5.58 16.48
CA PRO A 57 0.96 4.37 16.08
C PRO A 57 0.18 3.11 16.44
N LEU A 58 0.01 2.19 15.50
CA LEU A 58 -0.51 0.84 15.71
C LEU A 58 0.53 -0.20 15.33
N ILE A 59 0.83 -1.11 16.27
CA ILE A 59 1.86 -2.14 16.07
C ILE A 59 1.18 -3.50 15.94
N PHE A 60 1.19 -4.05 14.72
CA PHE A 60 0.69 -5.40 14.41
C PHE A 60 1.26 -5.91 13.08
N ASP A 61 1.19 -7.21 12.88
CA ASP A 61 1.40 -7.83 11.57
C ASP A 61 0.04 -7.96 10.87
N VAL A 62 -0.07 -7.47 9.64
CA VAL A 62 -1.32 -7.55 8.85
C VAL A 62 -1.75 -8.99 8.54
N ARG A 63 -0.84 -9.97 8.67
CA ARG A 63 -1.10 -11.39 8.48
C ARG A 63 -1.84 -12.02 9.67
N ASP A 64 -1.69 -11.44 10.85
CA ASP A 64 -2.32 -11.92 12.08
C ASP A 64 -3.70 -11.27 12.25
N LYS A 65 -4.75 -12.03 11.93
CA LYS A 65 -6.15 -11.58 11.97
C LYS A 65 -6.55 -11.07 13.35
N GLU A 66 -6.17 -11.78 14.41
CA GLU A 66 -6.51 -11.43 15.79
C GLU A 66 -5.79 -10.15 16.23
N ALA A 67 -4.50 -10.01 15.89
CA ALA A 67 -3.73 -8.80 16.17
C ALA A 67 -4.30 -7.58 15.43
N VAL A 68 -4.66 -7.73 14.15
CA VAL A 68 -5.31 -6.67 13.35
C VAL A 68 -6.62 -6.26 14.00
N GLN A 69 -7.49 -7.22 14.33
CA GLN A 69 -8.77 -6.94 14.96
C GLN A 69 -8.59 -6.21 16.31
N LYS A 70 -7.72 -6.72 17.17
CA LYS A 70 -7.43 -6.12 18.48
C LYS A 70 -6.92 -4.68 18.33
N ALA A 71 -5.98 -4.45 17.40
CA ALA A 71 -5.40 -3.12 17.17
C ALA A 71 -6.45 -2.12 16.67
N VAL A 72 -7.26 -2.49 15.67
CA VAL A 72 -8.29 -1.60 15.13
C VAL A 72 -9.38 -1.32 16.15
N MET A 73 -9.83 -2.32 16.91
CA MET A 73 -10.84 -2.16 17.95
C MET A 73 -10.34 -1.38 19.18
N SER A 74 -9.02 -1.26 19.37
CA SER A 74 -8.42 -0.47 20.45
C SER A 74 -8.27 1.01 20.12
N LEU A 75 -8.62 1.44 18.91
CA LEU A 75 -8.56 2.86 18.54
C LEU A 75 -9.46 3.70 19.45
N PRO A 76 -8.95 4.79 20.03
CA PRO A 76 -9.78 5.75 20.74
C PRO A 76 -10.86 6.33 19.83
N LYS A 77 -11.95 6.79 20.42
CA LYS A 77 -13.10 7.33 19.69
C LYS A 77 -12.70 8.43 18.69
N ASP A 78 -11.76 9.29 19.07
CA ASP A 78 -11.29 10.40 18.24
C ASP A 78 -10.47 9.95 17.03
N TRP A 79 -10.01 8.68 17.02
CA TRP A 79 -9.26 8.05 15.93
C TRP A 79 -10.07 7.01 15.14
N ALA A 80 -11.31 6.74 15.57
CA ALA A 80 -12.16 5.72 14.93
C ALA A 80 -12.76 6.17 13.60
N ASP A 81 -12.86 7.48 13.37
CA ASP A 81 -13.43 8.08 12.16
C ASP A 81 -12.38 8.24 11.05
N ILE A 82 -12.01 7.12 10.45
CA ILE A 82 -11.01 7.07 9.38
C ILE A 82 -11.62 7.54 8.06
N ASP A 83 -11.08 8.63 7.47
CA ASP A 83 -11.51 9.18 6.18
C ASP A 83 -10.86 8.47 4.98
N VAL A 84 -9.61 8.03 5.14
CA VAL A 84 -8.87 7.32 4.09
C VAL A 84 -8.21 6.08 4.65
N LEU A 85 -8.39 4.94 3.99
CA LEU A 85 -7.65 3.70 4.25
C LEU A 85 -6.67 3.46 3.10
N VAL A 86 -5.36 3.48 3.38
CA VAL A 86 -4.33 3.10 2.42
C VAL A 86 -3.84 1.69 2.73
N ASN A 87 -4.32 0.71 2.00
CA ASN A 87 -3.84 -0.67 2.02
C ASN A 87 -2.53 -0.76 1.23
N ASN A 88 -1.43 -0.41 1.89
CA ASN A 88 -0.10 -0.40 1.29
C ASN A 88 0.76 -1.62 1.72
N ALA A 89 0.53 -2.20 2.89
CA ALA A 89 1.30 -3.35 3.33
C ALA A 89 1.30 -4.45 2.26
N GLY A 90 2.49 -4.79 1.78
CA GLY A 90 2.67 -5.76 0.72
C GLY A 90 4.15 -6.02 0.46
N LEU A 91 4.46 -7.18 -0.10
CA LEU A 91 5.81 -7.60 -0.44
C LEU A 91 5.81 -8.56 -1.63
N ALA A 92 6.97 -8.76 -2.22
CA ALA A 92 7.30 -9.90 -3.05
C ALA A 92 8.47 -10.65 -2.41
N LEU A 93 8.49 -11.97 -2.57
CA LEU A 93 9.57 -12.86 -2.13
C LEU A 93 9.90 -13.82 -3.28
N GLY A 94 11.19 -14.10 -3.44
CA GLY A 94 11.70 -14.96 -4.47
C GLY A 94 11.52 -14.40 -5.91
N LEU A 95 12.17 -15.06 -6.84
CA LEU A 95 12.06 -14.83 -8.28
C LEU A 95 12.50 -16.12 -8.99
N ASP A 96 11.75 -17.20 -8.76
CA ASP A 96 12.06 -18.55 -9.25
C ASP A 96 10.90 -19.06 -10.10
N PRO A 97 11.13 -20.02 -11.01
CA PRO A 97 10.04 -20.70 -11.71
C PRO A 97 9.03 -21.28 -10.71
N GLU A 98 7.75 -21.31 -11.06
CA GLU A 98 6.68 -21.76 -10.16
C GLU A 98 6.90 -23.18 -9.61
N TYR A 99 7.48 -24.05 -10.39
CA TYR A 99 7.79 -25.44 -10.02
C TYR A 99 9.05 -25.60 -9.12
N GLU A 100 9.75 -24.51 -8.79
CA GLU A 100 10.96 -24.46 -7.94
C GLU A 100 10.83 -23.47 -6.77
N GLY A 101 9.76 -22.68 -6.73
CA GLY A 101 9.61 -21.61 -5.75
C GLY A 101 9.36 -22.11 -4.32
N ASP A 102 9.71 -21.28 -3.35
CA ASP A 102 9.53 -21.55 -1.93
C ASP A 102 8.07 -21.34 -1.51
N ILE A 103 7.47 -22.37 -0.92
CA ILE A 103 6.06 -22.34 -0.48
C ILE A 103 5.85 -21.37 0.67
N ASP A 104 6.80 -21.22 1.60
CA ASP A 104 6.71 -20.29 2.74
C ASP A 104 6.72 -18.83 2.23
N ASP A 105 7.47 -18.55 1.18
CA ASP A 105 7.45 -17.25 0.48
C ASP A 105 6.08 -16.98 -0.15
N TRP A 106 5.47 -17.99 -0.76
CA TRP A 106 4.15 -17.87 -1.36
C TRP A 106 3.07 -17.61 -0.32
N GLU A 107 3.05 -18.38 0.77
CA GLU A 107 2.11 -18.19 1.87
C GLU A 107 2.28 -16.79 2.47
N THR A 108 3.52 -16.35 2.69
CA THR A 108 3.81 -15.00 3.18
C THR A 108 3.29 -13.91 2.24
N MET A 109 3.44 -14.07 0.92
CA MET A 109 2.90 -13.14 -0.07
C MET A 109 1.37 -13.12 -0.06
N ILE A 110 0.72 -14.27 -0.03
CA ILE A 110 -0.73 -14.41 -0.01
C ILE A 110 -1.30 -13.78 1.27
N ASP A 111 -0.72 -14.14 2.41
CA ASP A 111 -1.17 -13.65 3.72
C ASP A 111 -1.03 -12.13 3.83
N THR A 112 0.09 -11.58 3.33
CA THR A 112 0.33 -10.14 3.40
C THR A 112 -0.51 -9.38 2.38
N ASN A 113 -0.40 -9.75 1.09
CA ASN A 113 -0.92 -8.94 -0.01
C ASN A 113 -2.43 -9.10 -0.20
N ILE A 114 -2.99 -10.26 0.19
CA ILE A 114 -4.42 -10.56 0.02
C ILE A 114 -5.13 -10.55 1.37
N LYS A 115 -4.76 -11.45 2.30
CA LYS A 115 -5.51 -11.57 3.57
C LYS A 115 -5.39 -10.32 4.42
N GLY A 116 -4.18 -9.74 4.52
CA GLY A 116 -3.96 -8.49 5.26
C GLY A 116 -4.81 -7.34 4.75
N LEU A 117 -4.90 -7.17 3.42
CA LEU A 117 -5.77 -6.18 2.79
C LEU A 117 -7.25 -6.44 3.15
N LEU A 118 -7.70 -7.69 3.06
CA LEU A 118 -9.08 -8.07 3.38
C LEU A 118 -9.41 -7.82 4.85
N TYR A 119 -8.52 -8.15 5.78
CA TYR A 119 -8.74 -7.92 7.21
C TYR A 119 -8.93 -6.43 7.52
N MET A 120 -8.04 -5.58 6.99
CA MET A 120 -8.15 -4.13 7.17
C MET A 120 -9.43 -3.58 6.54
N THR A 121 -9.73 -3.97 5.31
CA THR A 121 -10.95 -3.55 4.61
C THR A 121 -12.20 -3.93 5.39
N ARG A 122 -12.28 -5.19 5.87
CA ARG A 122 -13.44 -5.69 6.63
C ARG A 122 -13.67 -4.97 7.95
N LEU A 123 -12.61 -4.49 8.58
CA LEU A 123 -12.71 -3.80 9.88
C LEU A 123 -13.01 -2.31 9.74
N ILE A 124 -12.52 -1.65 8.70
CA ILE A 124 -12.61 -0.19 8.55
C ILE A 124 -13.82 0.23 7.71
N VAL A 125 -14.08 -0.44 6.59
CA VAL A 125 -15.10 -0.01 5.62
C VAL A 125 -16.52 0.06 6.19
N PRO A 126 -16.98 -0.84 7.08
CA PRO A 126 -18.31 -0.72 7.68
C PRO A 126 -18.54 0.61 8.40
N GLY A 127 -17.52 1.12 9.11
CA GLY A 127 -17.58 2.44 9.74
C GLY A 127 -17.70 3.58 8.71
N MET A 128 -16.96 3.49 7.60
CA MET A 128 -17.07 4.44 6.50
C MET A 128 -18.47 4.42 5.86
N VAL A 129 -19.05 3.22 5.64
CA VAL A 129 -20.41 3.07 5.11
C VAL A 129 -21.44 3.69 6.02
N ALA A 130 -21.35 3.43 7.32
CA ALA A 130 -22.27 3.99 8.33
C ALA A 130 -22.24 5.53 8.35
N ARG A 131 -21.05 6.13 8.21
CA ARG A 131 -20.86 7.59 8.15
C ARG A 131 -21.13 8.18 6.75
N LYS A 132 -21.31 7.34 5.73
CA LYS A 132 -21.43 7.75 4.32
C LYS A 132 -20.24 8.60 3.84
N LYS A 133 -19.04 8.28 4.33
CA LYS A 133 -17.83 9.03 4.03
C LYS A 133 -16.61 8.12 4.14
N GLY A 134 -15.78 8.09 3.09
CA GLY A 134 -14.54 7.31 3.10
C GLY A 134 -13.94 7.09 1.73
N HIS A 135 -12.65 6.82 1.72
CA HIS A 135 -11.91 6.46 0.51
C HIS A 135 -10.95 5.31 0.82
N ILE A 136 -11.02 4.25 0.05
CA ILE A 136 -10.12 3.10 0.13
C ILE A 136 -9.12 3.19 -1.02
N ILE A 137 -7.83 3.22 -0.71
CA ILE A 137 -6.73 3.23 -1.68
C ILE A 137 -5.93 1.95 -1.50
N ASN A 138 -5.95 1.10 -2.50
CA ASN A 138 -5.19 -0.14 -2.52
C ASN A 138 -3.93 0.03 -3.36
N ILE A 139 -2.77 -0.38 -2.84
CA ILE A 139 -1.52 -0.39 -3.62
C ILE A 139 -1.41 -1.73 -4.35
N GLY A 140 -1.88 -1.70 -5.60
CA GLY A 140 -1.72 -2.79 -6.56
C GLY A 140 -0.31 -2.87 -7.13
N SER A 141 -0.22 -3.16 -8.41
CA SER A 141 1.02 -3.15 -9.21
C SER A 141 0.69 -3.33 -10.67
N VAL A 142 1.56 -2.88 -11.58
CA VAL A 142 1.54 -3.28 -12.99
C VAL A 142 1.63 -4.81 -13.14
N ALA A 143 2.21 -5.50 -12.17
CA ALA A 143 2.27 -6.96 -12.10
C ALA A 143 0.90 -7.65 -11.97
N GLY A 144 -0.13 -6.92 -11.58
CA GLY A 144 -1.50 -7.43 -11.53
C GLY A 144 -2.23 -7.43 -12.88
N ASP A 145 -1.67 -6.77 -13.91
CA ASP A 145 -2.27 -6.74 -15.25
C ASP A 145 -1.76 -7.87 -16.14
N ALA A 146 -0.49 -8.27 -15.97
CA ALA A 146 0.13 -9.36 -16.74
C ALA A 146 1.25 -9.99 -15.92
N ALA A 147 1.33 -11.31 -15.97
CA ALA A 147 2.43 -12.04 -15.35
C ALA A 147 3.75 -11.83 -16.12
N TYR A 148 4.85 -11.89 -15.39
CA TYR A 148 6.19 -11.92 -15.95
C TYR A 148 6.97 -13.15 -15.44
N ALA A 149 8.01 -13.53 -16.16
CA ALA A 149 8.80 -14.72 -15.83
C ALA A 149 9.26 -14.71 -14.36
N ASN A 150 9.07 -15.83 -13.68
CA ASN A 150 9.44 -16.07 -12.28
C ASN A 150 8.72 -15.18 -11.24
N GLY A 151 7.78 -14.34 -11.66
CA GLY A 151 7.00 -13.47 -10.77
C GLY A 151 5.61 -13.98 -10.44
N ASN A 152 5.30 -15.23 -10.78
CA ASN A 152 4.02 -15.91 -10.80
C ASN A 152 3.08 -15.60 -9.59
N VAL A 153 3.45 -16.03 -8.38
CA VAL A 153 2.59 -15.84 -7.18
C VAL A 153 2.47 -14.36 -6.80
N TYR A 154 3.54 -13.58 -6.91
CA TYR A 154 3.43 -12.13 -6.70
C TYR A 154 2.43 -11.50 -7.69
N CYS A 155 2.53 -11.83 -8.99
CA CYS A 155 1.59 -11.34 -10.00
C CYS A 155 0.16 -11.77 -9.67
N ALA A 156 -0.04 -13.03 -9.27
CA ALA A 156 -1.35 -13.53 -8.84
C ALA A 156 -1.91 -12.75 -7.64
N THR A 157 -1.08 -12.44 -6.62
CA THR A 157 -1.54 -11.63 -5.48
C THR A 157 -1.93 -10.21 -5.92
N LYS A 158 -1.21 -9.61 -6.87
CA LYS A 158 -1.53 -8.26 -7.36
C LYS A 158 -2.72 -8.25 -8.33
N ALA A 159 -2.95 -9.32 -9.08
CA ALA A 159 -4.19 -9.53 -9.83
C ALA A 159 -5.39 -9.69 -8.86
N ALA A 160 -5.21 -10.40 -7.75
CA ALA A 160 -6.23 -10.48 -6.70
C ALA A 160 -6.55 -9.10 -6.11
N VAL A 161 -5.54 -8.24 -5.82
CA VAL A 161 -5.77 -6.87 -5.33
C VAL A 161 -6.60 -6.06 -6.33
N LYS A 162 -6.33 -6.20 -7.64
CA LYS A 162 -7.15 -5.56 -8.68
C LYS A 162 -8.59 -6.05 -8.61
N ALA A 163 -8.82 -7.35 -8.64
CA ALA A 163 -10.16 -7.93 -8.59
C ALA A 163 -10.93 -7.54 -7.31
N LEU A 164 -10.25 -7.54 -6.15
CA LEU A 164 -10.83 -7.11 -4.87
C LEU A 164 -11.18 -5.62 -4.88
N SER A 165 -10.37 -4.78 -5.52
CA SER A 165 -10.66 -3.35 -5.65
C SER A 165 -11.90 -3.09 -6.53
N ASP A 166 -12.00 -3.82 -7.65
CA ASP A 166 -13.15 -3.75 -8.55
C ASP A 166 -14.42 -4.27 -7.86
N GLY A 167 -14.35 -5.42 -7.18
CA GLY A 167 -15.46 -6.00 -6.42
C GLY A 167 -15.95 -5.06 -5.31
N LEU A 168 -15.02 -4.52 -4.51
CA LEU A 168 -15.38 -3.58 -3.44
C LEU A 168 -16.05 -2.32 -3.99
N ARG A 169 -15.63 -1.83 -5.16
CA ARG A 169 -16.26 -0.67 -5.82
C ARG A 169 -17.67 -0.99 -6.27
N ILE A 170 -17.92 -2.21 -6.75
CA ILE A 170 -19.27 -2.68 -7.12
C ILE A 170 -20.15 -2.76 -5.86
N ASP A 171 -19.64 -3.38 -4.78
CA ASP A 171 -20.38 -3.53 -3.52
C ASP A 171 -20.74 -2.17 -2.89
N LEU A 172 -19.89 -1.16 -3.07
CA LEU A 172 -20.06 0.18 -2.53
C LEU A 172 -20.78 1.17 -3.47
N ALA A 173 -21.22 0.75 -4.66
CA ALA A 173 -21.82 1.63 -5.67
C ALA A 173 -23.08 2.37 -5.18
N HIS A 174 -23.75 1.84 -4.15
CA HIS A 174 -24.91 2.47 -3.51
C HIS A 174 -24.54 3.50 -2.42
N THR A 175 -23.24 3.76 -2.21
CA THR A 175 -22.69 4.67 -1.21
C THR A 175 -21.88 5.78 -1.86
N PRO A 176 -21.56 6.89 -1.15
CA PRO A 176 -20.62 7.90 -1.65
C PRO A 176 -19.14 7.53 -1.43
N LEU A 177 -18.83 6.29 -1.04
CA LEU A 177 -17.47 5.86 -0.81
C LEU A 177 -16.71 5.65 -2.13
N ARG A 178 -15.40 5.89 -2.08
CA ARG A 178 -14.52 5.75 -3.25
C ARG A 178 -13.51 4.62 -3.04
N VAL A 179 -13.16 3.93 -4.12
CA VAL A 179 -12.14 2.87 -4.14
C VAL A 179 -11.17 3.11 -5.28
N THR A 180 -9.91 3.32 -4.96
CA THR A 180 -8.83 3.52 -5.94
C THR A 180 -7.83 2.37 -5.87
N ASN A 181 -7.46 1.82 -7.02
CA ASN A 181 -6.35 0.89 -7.16
C ASN A 181 -5.16 1.62 -7.83
N LEU A 182 -4.08 1.85 -7.11
CA LEU A 182 -2.85 2.39 -7.68
C LEU A 182 -1.96 1.25 -8.13
N LYS A 183 -1.49 1.28 -9.38
CA LYS A 183 -0.67 0.23 -9.99
C LYS A 183 0.72 0.76 -10.32
N PRO A 184 1.65 0.81 -9.34
CA PRO A 184 3.01 1.23 -9.60
C PRO A 184 3.77 0.23 -10.48
N GLY A 185 4.68 0.76 -11.31
CA GLY A 185 5.75 0.02 -11.94
C GLY A 185 6.95 -0.17 -11.02
N LEU A 186 8.16 0.08 -11.55
CA LEU A 186 9.40 0.02 -10.77
C LEU A 186 9.52 1.22 -9.85
N VAL A 187 9.39 0.99 -8.56
CA VAL A 187 9.59 1.99 -7.50
C VAL A 187 10.81 1.61 -6.68
N GLU A 188 11.79 2.50 -6.60
CA GLU A 188 12.99 2.26 -5.80
C GLU A 188 12.67 2.43 -4.31
N THR A 189 12.68 1.33 -3.60
CA THR A 189 12.43 1.22 -2.16
C THR A 189 13.17 -0.01 -1.62
N ASN A 190 13.02 -0.29 -0.34
CA ASN A 190 13.55 -1.54 0.23
C ASN A 190 12.83 -2.83 -0.26
N PHE A 191 11.91 -2.70 -1.21
CA PHE A 191 11.12 -3.82 -1.74
C PHE A 191 11.99 -4.88 -2.41
N SER A 192 12.97 -4.47 -3.23
CA SER A 192 13.86 -5.42 -3.92
C SER A 192 14.77 -6.15 -2.93
N ASN A 193 15.26 -5.48 -1.88
CA ASN A 193 16.04 -6.13 -0.82
C ASN A 193 15.19 -7.18 -0.07
N THR A 194 13.93 -6.87 0.22
CA THR A 194 12.99 -7.84 0.81
C THR A 194 12.77 -9.01 -0.12
N ARG A 195 12.54 -8.76 -1.41
CA ARG A 195 12.29 -9.79 -2.43
C ARG A 195 13.41 -10.81 -2.53
N PHE A 196 14.65 -10.37 -2.43
CA PHE A 196 15.83 -11.23 -2.56
C PHE A 196 16.44 -11.59 -1.20
N HIS A 197 15.65 -11.61 -0.12
CA HIS A 197 16.09 -12.02 1.22
C HIS A 197 17.36 -11.31 1.72
N GLY A 198 17.55 -10.04 1.31
CA GLY A 198 18.72 -9.23 1.68
C GLY A 198 19.91 -9.34 0.73
N ASP A 199 19.77 -10.02 -0.42
CA ASP A 199 20.78 -10.00 -1.47
C ASP A 199 20.77 -8.65 -2.19
N ASN A 200 21.61 -7.73 -1.68
CA ASN A 200 21.73 -6.38 -2.21
C ASN A 200 22.23 -6.37 -3.67
N ALA A 201 23.09 -7.32 -4.07
CA ALA A 201 23.62 -7.37 -5.42
C ALA A 201 22.54 -7.71 -6.47
N ARG A 202 21.58 -8.56 -6.10
CA ARG A 202 20.39 -8.82 -6.93
C ARG A 202 19.42 -7.64 -6.91
N ALA A 203 19.22 -7.02 -5.75
CA ALA A 203 18.33 -5.88 -5.59
C ALA A 203 18.76 -4.66 -6.42
N ASP A 204 20.05 -4.32 -6.41
CA ASP A 204 20.61 -3.19 -7.16
C ASP A 204 20.49 -3.37 -8.68
N LYS A 205 20.60 -4.61 -9.17
CA LYS A 205 20.44 -4.92 -10.61
C LYS A 205 19.04 -4.59 -11.14
N VAL A 206 18.02 -4.59 -10.28
CA VAL A 206 16.63 -4.28 -10.69
C VAL A 206 16.52 -2.89 -11.28
N TYR A 207 17.26 -1.94 -10.74
CA TYR A 207 17.17 -0.51 -11.11
C TYR A 207 18.28 -0.04 -12.03
N LYS A 208 19.25 -0.91 -12.38
CA LYS A 208 20.36 -0.53 -13.25
C LYS A 208 19.88 -0.11 -14.64
N GLY A 209 20.36 1.04 -15.12
CA GLY A 209 20.05 1.57 -16.47
C GLY A 209 18.64 2.12 -16.62
N ILE A 210 17.94 2.44 -15.51
CA ILE A 210 16.66 3.14 -15.55
C ILE A 210 16.57 4.10 -14.37
N LYS A 211 15.92 5.26 -14.56
CA LYS A 211 15.49 6.12 -13.46
C LYS A 211 14.14 5.58 -12.95
N PRO A 212 14.10 4.90 -11.79
CA PRO A 212 12.88 4.34 -11.26
C PRO A 212 11.97 5.43 -10.69
N LEU A 213 10.73 5.07 -10.41
CA LEU A 213 9.85 5.89 -9.56
C LEU A 213 10.36 5.86 -8.11
N SER A 214 10.02 6.90 -7.37
CA SER A 214 10.19 6.98 -5.92
C SER A 214 8.87 6.69 -5.19
N GLY A 215 8.95 6.44 -3.88
CA GLY A 215 7.74 6.37 -3.05
C GLY A 215 6.93 7.66 -3.07
N ALA A 216 7.58 8.82 -3.23
CA ALA A 216 6.92 10.12 -3.29
C ALA A 216 6.03 10.27 -4.54
N ASP A 217 6.47 9.77 -5.69
CA ASP A 217 5.66 9.81 -6.93
C ASP A 217 4.34 9.07 -6.75
N ILE A 218 4.35 7.93 -6.03
CA ILE A 218 3.14 7.17 -5.75
C ILE A 218 2.28 7.86 -4.70
N ALA A 219 2.90 8.46 -3.69
CA ALA A 219 2.22 9.18 -2.63
C ALA A 219 1.48 10.42 -3.16
N ASP A 220 2.06 11.15 -4.12
CA ASP A 220 1.41 12.28 -4.77
C ASP A 220 0.13 11.85 -5.52
N VAL A 221 0.19 10.73 -6.24
CA VAL A 221 -0.99 10.17 -6.92
C VAL A 221 -2.05 9.69 -5.92
N ALA A 222 -1.63 9.06 -4.81
CA ALA A 222 -2.55 8.65 -3.74
C ALA A 222 -3.26 9.86 -3.14
N PHE A 223 -2.52 10.91 -2.84
CA PHE A 223 -3.07 12.16 -2.30
C PHE A 223 -3.97 12.87 -3.30
N TYR A 224 -3.59 12.93 -4.59
CA TYR A 224 -4.43 13.47 -5.65
C TYR A 224 -5.78 12.75 -5.71
N ALA A 225 -5.76 11.41 -5.70
CA ALA A 225 -6.98 10.62 -5.70
C ALA A 225 -7.86 10.89 -4.44
N ALA A 226 -7.23 11.03 -3.27
CA ALA A 226 -7.93 11.33 -2.02
C ALA A 226 -8.54 12.74 -2.01
N SER A 227 -7.87 13.72 -2.63
CA SER A 227 -8.29 15.11 -2.68
C SER A 227 -9.25 15.46 -3.82
N ALA A 228 -9.51 14.52 -4.73
CA ALA A 228 -10.49 14.70 -5.80
C ALA A 228 -11.90 15.01 -5.23
N PRO A 229 -12.74 15.77 -5.94
CA PRO A 229 -14.12 16.04 -5.53
C PRO A 229 -14.89 14.75 -5.19
N GLU A 230 -15.79 14.81 -4.24
CA GLU A 230 -16.49 13.63 -3.70
C GLU A 230 -17.23 12.80 -4.76
N HIS A 231 -17.74 13.44 -5.80
CA HIS A 231 -18.43 12.77 -6.91
C HIS A 231 -17.47 12.16 -7.95
N VAL A 232 -16.15 12.37 -7.79
CA VAL A 232 -15.14 11.86 -8.74
C VAL A 232 -14.55 10.57 -8.21
N GLN A 233 -14.78 9.49 -8.93
CA GLN A 233 -14.20 8.18 -8.67
C GLN A 233 -12.97 7.97 -9.57
N ILE A 234 -11.77 8.10 -9.00
CA ILE A 234 -10.53 7.67 -9.65
C ILE A 234 -10.37 6.18 -9.37
N ALA A 235 -10.83 5.35 -10.30
CA ALA A 235 -10.96 3.92 -10.07
C ALA A 235 -9.61 3.19 -10.08
N GLU A 236 -8.76 3.53 -11.05
CA GLU A 236 -7.47 2.88 -11.26
C GLU A 236 -6.46 3.86 -11.86
N VAL A 237 -5.20 3.79 -11.41
CA VAL A 237 -4.10 4.57 -11.99
C VAL A 237 -2.88 3.69 -12.18
N LEU A 238 -2.42 3.55 -13.42
CA LEU A 238 -1.15 2.94 -13.76
C LEU A 238 -0.06 4.02 -13.74
N ILE A 239 1.00 3.79 -12.97
CA ILE A 239 2.11 4.74 -12.81
C ILE A 239 3.41 4.02 -13.16
N LEU A 240 4.04 4.40 -14.25
CA LEU A 240 5.26 3.78 -14.76
C LEU A 240 6.41 4.79 -14.79
N ALA A 241 7.65 4.30 -14.61
CA ALA A 241 8.82 5.08 -14.98
C ALA A 241 8.79 5.36 -16.49
N THR A 242 9.37 6.48 -16.95
CA THR A 242 9.28 6.90 -18.36
C THR A 242 9.75 5.82 -19.33
N HIS A 243 10.78 5.06 -18.97
CA HIS A 243 11.36 4.00 -19.81
C HIS A 243 10.80 2.61 -19.51
N GLN A 244 9.69 2.52 -18.77
CA GLN A 244 8.97 1.28 -18.50
C GLN A 244 7.63 1.28 -19.25
N ALA A 245 7.40 0.32 -20.13
CA ALA A 245 6.14 0.21 -20.88
C ALA A 245 5.16 -0.80 -20.26
N SER A 246 5.67 -1.80 -19.50
CA SER A 246 4.85 -2.82 -18.81
C SER A 246 5.61 -3.43 -17.63
N GLY A 247 5.06 -4.47 -17.01
CA GLY A 247 5.76 -5.22 -15.96
C GLY A 247 7.07 -5.88 -16.42
N SER A 248 7.20 -6.19 -17.72
CA SER A 248 8.35 -6.91 -18.31
C SER A 248 9.10 -6.14 -19.40
N VAL A 249 8.52 -5.07 -19.95
CA VAL A 249 9.14 -4.30 -21.03
C VAL A 249 9.72 -3.01 -20.47
N ILE A 250 11.04 -2.96 -20.39
CA ILE A 250 11.81 -1.86 -19.83
C ILE A 250 12.97 -1.56 -20.77
N PHE A 251 13.08 -0.31 -21.19
CA PHE A 251 14.28 0.19 -21.86
C PHE A 251 15.32 0.56 -20.80
N ARG A 252 16.55 0.08 -20.97
CA ARG A 252 17.67 0.38 -20.07
C ARG A 252 18.77 1.09 -20.83
N GLU A 253 19.25 2.20 -20.29
CA GLU A 253 20.44 2.87 -20.78
C GLU A 253 21.70 2.05 -20.40
N GLU A 254 22.68 1.99 -21.30
CA GLU A 254 23.94 1.26 -21.10
C GLU A 254 24.85 1.94 -20.06
#